data_40f9de11bcf4108a9d24474325add536
#
_entry.id   40f9de11bcf4108a9d24474325add536
#
_cell.length_a   1.000
_cell.length_b   1.000
_cell.length_c   1.000
_cell.angle_alpha   90.00
_cell.angle_beta   90.00
_cell.angle_gamma   90.00
#
_symmetry.space_group_name_H-M   'P 1'
#
loop_
_entity.id
_entity.type
_entity.pdbx_description
1 polymer ?
#
loop_
_entity_poly.entity_id
_entity_poly.type
_entity_poly.pdbx_seq_one_letter_code
_entity_poly.pdbx_strand_id
1 'polypeptide(L)'
;FMACQKRGIKPIIGCEVYIVDDHARRAPGRLERFHLTLLAADPTGYRNLVKLSSRGFLEGYQRGKPSVDMAQLAEHGQGLIALSGCLQSRFCQHLIDDRPDLARTHASELMAAVGTDNVYFEVQKNGLPVQDKCNEEIVRIARELGRPLVGTGDVHYLRREDYHHHAALLCVQTKSTLSQPKITFDTNEFYLRSSQEMADAFAEWPEAIASTLEIAERCDVEIELGRQLIPRYPTPAGAGEGAMGEGAMEEGEYLRRLVDEGLRRRYGDPIPAEAMERAEYELGVIDRMGFNAYFLIVWDFVKFAKDSGIAVGPGRGSAAGSIVAYCLQITDVDPLRYDLLFERFLNPERVSMPDIDMDFSVRGRERVIRYVTEKYGKEAVAQIITFGKMFPRAATRDAARVLGHEYGVGDRLAKLIPDPIMGRPPSFEECLAPGQPLRAEVDRDGTAKQIVDVAQGLEGIVRNSSIHAAAVVISDRPLTDIMPLQIADAGADENGERVFRTVTQFSMKPVEQLGLLKMDFLGLRNLDVIEDALDIVARATGERPNMSTLPLDHPPTYEMLA
;
A
#
# COMPACT_ATOMS: atom_id res chain seq x y z
N PHE A 1 7.89 -8.16 -9.00
CA PHE A 1 8.24 -9.56 -8.74
C PHE A 1 7.40 -10.49 -9.63
N MET A 2 6.11 -10.69 -9.37
CA MET A 2 5.22 -11.62 -10.11
C MET A 2 5.18 -11.39 -11.63
N ALA A 3 5.24 -10.15 -12.10
CA ALA A 3 5.25 -9.85 -13.53
C ALA A 3 6.53 -10.33 -14.22
N CYS A 4 7.66 -10.26 -13.54
CA CYS A 4 8.94 -10.80 -14.00
C CYS A 4 8.90 -12.33 -14.04
N GLN A 5 8.48 -12.96 -12.94
CA GLN A 5 8.35 -14.43 -12.87
C GLN A 5 7.45 -14.97 -13.98
N LYS A 6 6.29 -14.36 -14.20
CA LYS A 6 5.35 -14.76 -15.27
C LYS A 6 6.00 -14.73 -16.67
N ARG A 7 7.03 -13.92 -16.88
CA ARG A 7 7.75 -13.76 -18.14
C ARG A 7 9.10 -14.49 -18.18
N GLY A 8 9.44 -15.25 -17.15
CA GLY A 8 10.73 -15.92 -17.03
C GLY A 8 11.91 -14.96 -16.85
N ILE A 9 11.66 -13.75 -16.33
CA ILE A 9 12.68 -12.75 -16.04
C ILE A 9 12.99 -12.81 -14.57
N LYS A 10 14.27 -12.93 -14.19
CA LYS A 10 14.73 -12.89 -12.80
C LYS A 10 14.50 -11.49 -12.21
N PRO A 11 13.70 -11.33 -11.14
CA PRO A 11 13.49 -10.05 -10.50
C PRO A 11 14.68 -9.70 -9.61
N ILE A 12 15.19 -8.48 -9.71
CA ILE A 12 16.16 -7.90 -8.79
C ILE A 12 15.42 -6.85 -7.98
N ILE A 13 15.38 -7.03 -6.66
CA ILE A 13 14.65 -6.15 -5.76
C ILE A 13 15.63 -5.11 -5.18
N GLY A 14 15.29 -3.85 -5.32
CA GLY A 14 16.10 -2.75 -4.82
C GLY A 14 15.28 -1.53 -4.43
N CYS A 15 15.95 -0.58 -3.82
CA CYS A 15 15.38 0.71 -3.43
C CYS A 15 16.46 1.80 -3.47
N GLU A 16 16.14 2.94 -4.04
CA GLU A 16 16.90 4.16 -3.82
C GLU A 16 16.43 4.82 -2.52
N VAL A 17 17.32 4.94 -1.56
CA VAL A 17 17.05 5.57 -0.26
C VAL A 17 17.69 6.95 -0.18
N TYR A 18 17.10 7.83 0.63
CA TYR A 18 17.75 9.10 1.00
C TYR A 18 18.62 8.88 2.24
N ILE A 19 19.94 9.12 2.10
CA ILE A 19 20.87 9.15 3.22
C ILE A 19 21.02 10.57 3.75
N VAL A 20 21.02 10.71 5.08
CA VAL A 20 21.27 11.96 5.82
C VAL A 20 22.35 11.72 6.89
N ASP A 21 22.89 12.79 7.48
CA ASP A 21 23.88 12.68 8.56
C ASP A 21 23.28 12.08 9.84
N ASP A 22 22.06 12.50 10.17
CA ASP A 22 21.32 12.07 11.35
C ASP A 22 19.83 12.14 11.04
N HIS A 23 19.17 10.99 10.97
CA HIS A 23 17.74 10.87 10.65
C HIS A 23 16.84 11.46 11.75
N ALA A 24 17.30 11.49 13.00
CA ALA A 24 16.55 12.00 14.13
C ALA A 24 16.66 13.53 14.29
N ARG A 25 17.65 14.17 13.65
CA ARG A 25 17.90 15.60 13.78
C ARG A 25 16.76 16.43 13.17
N ARG A 26 16.13 17.26 13.99
CA ARG A 26 15.08 18.22 13.61
C ARG A 26 15.63 19.65 13.60
N ALA A 27 16.65 19.92 12.77
CA ALA A 27 17.27 21.24 12.68
C ALA A 27 16.45 22.20 11.79
N PRO A 28 16.41 23.52 12.10
CA PRO A 28 15.96 24.52 11.16
C PRO A 28 16.94 24.60 9.98
N GLY A 29 16.45 24.84 8.76
CA GLY A 29 17.27 24.93 7.56
C GLY A 29 17.03 23.77 6.57
N ARG A 30 17.79 23.77 5.47
CA ARG A 30 17.70 22.71 4.45
C ARG A 30 18.37 21.45 4.98
N LEU A 31 17.64 20.33 4.99
CA LEU A 31 18.22 19.03 5.24
C LEU A 31 18.80 18.50 3.92
N GLU A 32 20.11 18.29 3.89
CA GLU A 32 20.76 17.66 2.74
C GLU A 32 20.44 16.16 2.74
N ARG A 33 20.02 15.68 1.58
CA ARG A 33 19.67 14.28 1.34
C ARG A 33 20.41 13.79 0.13
N PHE A 34 21.04 12.64 0.27
CA PHE A 34 21.85 12.04 -0.76
C PHE A 34 21.22 10.71 -1.19
N HIS A 35 21.27 10.41 -2.48
CA HIS A 35 20.76 9.17 -3.02
C HIS A 35 21.74 8.02 -2.75
N LEU A 36 21.20 6.84 -2.43
CA LEU A 36 21.96 5.60 -2.35
C LEU A 36 21.09 4.46 -2.88
N THR A 37 21.58 3.75 -3.89
CA THR A 37 20.91 2.58 -4.45
C THR A 37 21.32 1.33 -3.68
N LEU A 38 20.33 0.61 -3.15
CA LEU A 38 20.49 -0.64 -2.43
C LEU A 38 19.75 -1.76 -3.15
N LEU A 39 20.41 -2.91 -3.33
CA LEU A 39 19.82 -4.12 -3.91
C LEU A 39 19.84 -5.23 -2.87
N ALA A 40 18.79 -6.05 -2.83
CA ALA A 40 18.75 -7.23 -1.98
C ALA A 40 19.43 -8.41 -2.68
N ALA A 41 20.52 -8.91 -2.11
CA ALA A 41 21.21 -10.08 -2.63
C ALA A 41 20.50 -11.39 -2.28
N ASP A 42 19.86 -11.45 -1.12
CA ASP A 42 19.24 -12.64 -0.57
C ASP A 42 17.96 -12.30 0.24
N PRO A 43 17.23 -13.29 0.78
CA PRO A 43 16.04 -13.04 1.62
C PRO A 43 16.35 -12.21 2.90
N THR A 44 17.57 -12.25 3.43
CA THR A 44 17.98 -11.40 4.56
C THR A 44 18.11 -9.95 4.13
N GLY A 45 18.78 -9.71 3.00
CA GLY A 45 18.86 -8.39 2.38
C GLY A 45 17.49 -7.81 2.06
N TYR A 46 16.56 -8.63 1.53
CA TYR A 46 15.20 -8.17 1.30
C TYR A 46 14.49 -7.72 2.59
N ARG A 47 14.56 -8.50 3.67
CA ARG A 47 14.01 -8.10 4.97
C ARG A 47 14.66 -6.82 5.51
N ASN A 48 15.98 -6.68 5.36
CA ASN A 48 16.69 -5.48 5.77
C ASN A 48 16.30 -4.26 4.94
N LEU A 49 16.08 -4.44 3.62
CA LEU A 49 15.59 -3.37 2.75
C LEU A 49 14.18 -2.92 3.13
N VAL A 50 13.30 -3.86 3.49
CA VAL A 50 11.96 -3.59 4.03
C VAL A 50 12.05 -2.76 5.32
N LYS A 51 12.94 -3.12 6.24
CA LYS A 51 13.17 -2.39 7.50
C LYS A 51 13.72 -0.99 7.26
N LEU A 52 14.74 -0.84 6.41
CA LEU A 52 15.30 0.47 6.06
C LEU A 52 14.26 1.39 5.42
N SER A 53 13.48 0.89 4.44
CA SER A 53 12.40 1.66 3.84
C SER A 53 11.37 2.10 4.88
N SER A 54 10.97 1.19 5.77
CA SER A 54 10.00 1.47 6.84
C SER A 54 10.53 2.50 7.83
N ARG A 55 11.77 2.34 8.32
CA ARG A 55 12.39 3.27 9.26
C ARG A 55 12.57 4.66 8.66
N GLY A 56 12.92 4.73 7.38
CA GLY A 56 12.98 6.01 6.66
C GLY A 56 11.69 6.80 6.75
N PHE A 57 10.53 6.14 6.65
CA PHE A 57 9.23 6.77 6.79
C PHE A 57 8.79 6.97 8.23
N LEU A 58 8.97 5.97 9.10
CA LEU A 58 8.44 6.01 10.46
C LEU A 58 9.29 6.88 11.40
N GLU A 59 10.59 6.90 11.21
CA GLU A 59 11.55 7.59 12.08
C GLU A 59 12.17 8.82 11.43
N GLY A 60 12.51 8.73 10.13
CA GLY A 60 13.25 9.74 9.38
C GLY A 60 12.43 10.63 8.44
N TYR A 61 11.10 10.60 8.51
CA TYR A 61 10.25 11.40 7.62
C TYR A 61 10.26 12.88 8.00
N GLN A 62 10.81 13.69 7.10
CA GLN A 62 10.88 15.13 7.29
C GLN A 62 10.60 15.84 5.96
N ARG A 63 9.82 16.92 6.00
CA ARG A 63 9.55 17.77 4.82
C ARG A 63 9.09 16.99 3.57
N GLY A 64 8.24 15.99 3.79
CA GLY A 64 7.64 15.21 2.71
C GLY A 64 8.52 14.08 2.16
N LYS A 65 9.69 13.80 2.78
CA LYS A 65 10.59 12.74 2.30
C LYS A 65 11.08 11.85 3.44
N PRO A 66 11.12 10.51 3.24
CA PRO A 66 11.75 9.58 4.16
C PRO A 66 13.27 9.73 4.09
N SER A 67 13.98 9.41 5.16
CA SER A 67 15.45 9.42 5.18
C SER A 67 15.98 8.43 6.20
N VAL A 68 17.09 7.79 5.90
CA VAL A 68 17.86 6.94 6.82
C VAL A 68 19.27 7.51 6.98
N ASP A 69 20.01 7.06 7.98
CA ASP A 69 21.41 7.41 8.14
C ASP A 69 22.33 6.20 8.07
N MET A 70 23.65 6.45 8.13
CA MET A 70 24.66 5.40 8.03
C MET A 70 24.61 4.41 9.21
N ALA A 71 24.14 4.82 10.39
CA ALA A 71 24.00 3.93 11.55
C ALA A 71 22.87 2.92 11.31
N GLN A 72 21.73 3.37 10.80
CA GLN A 72 20.63 2.48 10.40
C GLN A 72 21.02 1.56 9.24
N LEU A 73 21.80 2.07 8.27
CA LEU A 73 22.33 1.23 7.19
C LEU A 73 23.27 0.15 7.73
N ALA A 74 24.16 0.47 8.67
CA ALA A 74 25.06 -0.50 9.29
C ALA A 74 24.30 -1.58 10.09
N GLU A 75 23.23 -1.21 10.79
CA GLU A 75 22.36 -2.14 11.51
C GLU A 75 21.65 -3.14 10.58
N HIS A 76 21.28 -2.70 9.36
CA HIS A 76 20.51 -3.46 8.40
C HIS A 76 21.24 -3.72 7.07
N GLY A 77 22.57 -3.66 7.05
CA GLY A 77 23.35 -3.80 5.82
C GLY A 77 23.57 -5.22 5.34
N GLN A 78 23.38 -6.23 6.19
CA GLN A 78 23.59 -7.63 5.84
C GLN A 78 22.68 -8.06 4.68
N GLY A 79 23.28 -8.74 3.68
CA GLY A 79 22.56 -9.22 2.49
C GLY A 79 22.19 -8.10 1.49
N LEU A 80 22.71 -6.88 1.68
CA LEU A 80 22.52 -5.77 0.75
C LEU A 80 23.77 -5.57 -0.12
N ILE A 81 23.54 -5.21 -1.38
CA ILE A 81 24.53 -4.65 -2.29
C ILE A 81 24.27 -3.16 -2.41
N ALA A 82 25.30 -2.33 -2.22
CA ALA A 82 25.22 -0.88 -2.37
C ALA A 82 25.92 -0.43 -3.65
N LEU A 83 25.26 0.43 -4.44
CA LEU A 83 25.87 1.15 -5.56
C LEU A 83 26.19 2.56 -5.07
N SER A 84 27.37 3.11 -5.42
CA SER A 84 27.82 4.40 -4.90
C SER A 84 26.91 5.59 -5.27
N GLY A 85 26.01 5.39 -6.21
CA GLY A 85 24.89 6.27 -6.56
C GLY A 85 25.20 7.28 -7.67
N CYS A 86 24.12 7.95 -8.12
CA CYS A 86 24.13 8.97 -9.16
C CYS A 86 24.78 10.29 -8.67
N LEU A 87 24.73 11.36 -9.49
CA LEU A 87 25.25 12.68 -9.10
C LEU A 87 24.67 13.24 -7.80
N GLN A 88 23.47 12.82 -7.40
CA GLN A 88 22.85 13.22 -6.12
C GLN A 88 23.34 12.38 -4.92
N SER A 89 24.21 11.40 -5.12
CA SER A 89 24.81 10.63 -4.03
C SER A 89 25.82 11.47 -3.24
N ARG A 90 26.00 11.13 -1.96
CA ARG A 90 27.02 11.81 -1.13
C ARG A 90 28.42 11.64 -1.72
N PHE A 91 28.71 10.46 -2.27
CA PHE A 91 29.98 10.17 -2.90
C PHE A 91 30.25 11.13 -4.07
N CYS A 92 29.32 11.26 -5.03
CA CYS A 92 29.47 12.15 -6.17
C CYS A 92 29.43 13.63 -5.78
N GLN A 93 28.65 14.03 -4.78
CA GLN A 93 28.64 15.42 -4.30
C GLN A 93 30.01 15.84 -3.76
N HIS A 94 30.72 14.96 -3.04
CA HIS A 94 32.08 15.25 -2.63
C HIS A 94 33.05 15.39 -3.81
N LEU A 95 32.85 14.64 -4.90
CA LEU A 95 33.67 14.78 -6.13
C LEU A 95 33.34 16.08 -6.88
N ILE A 96 32.09 16.48 -6.93
CA ILE A 96 31.65 17.76 -7.52
C ILE A 96 32.27 18.94 -6.76
N ASP A 97 32.35 18.84 -5.45
CA ASP A 97 32.94 19.85 -4.55
C ASP A 97 34.49 19.79 -4.49
N ASP A 98 35.11 18.97 -5.36
CA ASP A 98 36.56 18.78 -5.42
C ASP A 98 37.18 18.24 -4.10
N ARG A 99 36.42 17.35 -3.43
CA ARG A 99 36.77 16.73 -2.14
C ARG A 99 36.92 15.18 -2.23
N PRO A 100 37.86 14.65 -3.05
CA PRO A 100 38.01 13.21 -3.23
C PRO A 100 38.44 12.47 -1.95
N ASP A 101 39.04 13.15 -0.98
CA ASP A 101 39.30 12.64 0.35
C ASP A 101 38.04 12.26 1.11
N LEU A 102 37.03 13.10 1.09
CA LEU A 102 35.74 12.81 1.72
C LEU A 102 34.95 11.74 0.96
N ALA A 103 35.06 11.69 -0.37
CA ALA A 103 34.46 10.62 -1.17
C ALA A 103 35.04 9.25 -0.76
N ARG A 104 36.40 9.13 -0.55
CA ARG A 104 37.01 7.91 -0.05
C ARG A 104 36.57 7.54 1.36
N THR A 105 36.45 8.53 2.24
CA THR A 105 35.93 8.30 3.60
C THR A 105 34.55 7.72 3.56
N HIS A 106 33.65 8.33 2.77
CA HIS A 106 32.28 7.84 2.62
C HIS A 106 32.21 6.44 1.97
N ALA A 107 33.06 6.16 0.97
CA ALA A 107 33.17 4.82 0.40
C ALA A 107 33.59 3.78 1.46
N SER A 108 34.51 4.14 2.36
CA SER A 108 34.95 3.27 3.46
C SER A 108 33.81 3.04 4.47
N GLU A 109 33.03 4.06 4.77
CA GLU A 109 31.83 3.95 5.61
C GLU A 109 30.77 3.01 4.99
N LEU A 110 30.50 3.12 3.68
CA LEU A 110 29.61 2.20 2.97
C LEU A 110 30.12 0.75 3.03
N MET A 111 31.43 0.54 2.77
CA MET A 111 32.04 -0.79 2.86
C MET A 111 31.95 -1.37 4.27
N ALA A 112 32.08 -0.55 5.31
CA ALA A 112 31.90 -0.98 6.70
C ALA A 112 30.43 -1.34 7.01
N ALA A 113 29.46 -0.62 6.41
CA ALA A 113 28.05 -0.83 6.67
C ALA A 113 27.46 -2.08 5.98
N VAL A 114 27.79 -2.33 4.71
CA VAL A 114 27.20 -3.42 3.93
C VAL A 114 28.19 -4.58 3.65
N GLY A 115 29.44 -4.43 4.02
CA GLY A 115 30.55 -5.35 3.70
C GLY A 115 31.27 -4.93 2.43
N THR A 116 32.62 -5.06 2.48
CA THR A 116 33.52 -4.58 1.43
C THR A 116 33.17 -5.14 0.04
N ASP A 117 32.83 -6.41 -0.06
CA ASP A 117 32.54 -7.09 -1.33
C ASP A 117 31.14 -6.79 -1.88
N ASN A 118 30.35 -6.02 -1.17
CA ASN A 118 29.00 -5.65 -1.53
C ASN A 118 28.87 -4.20 -2.03
N VAL A 119 29.98 -3.49 -2.20
CA VAL A 119 29.99 -2.12 -2.71
C VAL A 119 30.52 -2.10 -4.14
N TYR A 120 29.71 -1.55 -5.06
CA TYR A 120 30.07 -1.30 -6.45
C TYR A 120 30.10 0.21 -6.71
N PHE A 121 31.14 0.66 -7.42
CA PHE A 121 31.26 2.06 -7.80
C PHE A 121 30.50 2.31 -9.08
N GLU A 122 29.46 3.12 -8.98
CA GLU A 122 28.51 3.37 -10.06
C GLU A 122 29.02 4.44 -11.02
N VAL A 123 29.10 4.10 -12.30
CA VAL A 123 29.39 5.03 -13.40
C VAL A 123 28.17 5.15 -14.31
N GLN A 124 27.91 6.35 -14.80
CA GLN A 124 26.76 6.66 -15.63
C GLN A 124 27.17 7.41 -16.89
N LYS A 125 26.51 7.18 -18.01
CA LYS A 125 26.72 7.87 -19.31
C LYS A 125 25.39 8.48 -19.75
N ASN A 126 25.02 9.60 -19.15
CA ASN A 126 23.76 10.30 -19.37
C ASN A 126 23.92 11.63 -20.14
N GLY A 127 25.10 11.88 -20.74
CA GLY A 127 25.37 13.07 -21.55
C GLY A 127 25.57 14.35 -20.74
N LEU A 128 25.79 14.26 -19.43
CA LEU A 128 26.08 15.41 -18.57
C LEU A 128 27.60 15.55 -18.37
N PRO A 129 28.23 16.71 -18.73
CA PRO A 129 29.67 16.89 -18.57
C PRO A 129 30.17 16.73 -17.14
N VAL A 130 29.35 17.11 -16.15
CA VAL A 130 29.67 16.92 -14.72
C VAL A 130 29.72 15.44 -14.35
N GLN A 131 28.89 14.61 -14.97
CA GLN A 131 28.93 13.15 -14.77
C GLN A 131 30.21 12.54 -15.33
N ASP A 132 30.63 12.97 -16.53
CA ASP A 132 31.86 12.46 -17.14
C ASP A 132 33.09 12.81 -16.28
N LYS A 133 33.16 14.06 -15.75
CA LYS A 133 34.20 14.45 -14.78
C LYS A 133 34.17 13.57 -13.50
N CYS A 134 32.99 13.30 -12.96
CA CYS A 134 32.86 12.42 -11.79
C CYS A 134 33.30 10.99 -12.12
N ASN A 135 32.95 10.46 -13.30
CA ASN A 135 33.31 9.10 -13.71
C ASN A 135 34.82 8.86 -13.67
N GLU A 136 35.64 9.82 -14.12
CA GLU A 136 37.12 9.71 -14.07
C GLU A 136 37.61 9.50 -12.64
N GLU A 137 37.10 10.28 -11.69
CA GLU A 137 37.45 10.16 -10.27
C GLU A 137 36.87 8.90 -9.62
N ILE A 138 35.63 8.51 -9.99
CA ILE A 138 35.00 7.26 -9.53
C ILE A 138 35.89 6.07 -9.92
N VAL A 139 36.29 5.99 -11.19
CA VAL A 139 37.16 4.91 -11.71
C VAL A 139 38.49 4.89 -10.97
N ARG A 140 39.11 6.06 -10.74
CA ARG A 140 40.36 6.16 -10.02
C ARG A 140 40.25 5.63 -8.57
N ILE A 141 39.21 6.09 -7.83
CA ILE A 141 39.00 5.67 -6.45
C ILE A 141 38.62 4.18 -6.37
N ALA A 142 37.79 3.69 -7.27
CA ALA A 142 37.41 2.27 -7.32
C ALA A 142 38.66 1.37 -7.49
N ARG A 143 39.57 1.74 -8.40
CA ARG A 143 40.83 1.02 -8.61
C ARG A 143 41.77 1.10 -7.42
N GLU A 144 41.88 2.28 -6.79
CA GLU A 144 42.69 2.46 -5.56
C GLU A 144 42.17 1.56 -4.41
N LEU A 145 40.85 1.42 -4.30
CA LEU A 145 40.21 0.60 -3.25
C LEU A 145 40.06 -0.89 -3.66
N GLY A 146 40.46 -1.26 -4.88
CA GLY A 146 40.30 -2.61 -5.41
C GLY A 146 38.84 -3.06 -5.52
N ARG A 147 37.95 -2.15 -5.88
CA ARG A 147 36.49 -2.41 -5.95
C ARG A 147 35.96 -2.35 -7.37
N PRO A 148 34.93 -3.15 -7.70
CA PRO A 148 34.36 -3.21 -9.04
C PRO A 148 33.60 -1.94 -9.39
N LEU A 149 33.60 -1.60 -10.69
CA LEU A 149 32.70 -0.63 -11.29
C LEU A 149 31.38 -1.31 -11.65
N VAL A 150 30.29 -0.52 -11.72
CA VAL A 150 29.02 -0.94 -12.33
C VAL A 150 28.45 0.18 -13.20
N GLY A 151 28.06 -0.14 -14.43
CA GLY A 151 27.43 0.81 -15.36
C GLY A 151 25.93 0.80 -15.23
N THR A 152 25.32 1.97 -14.94
CA THR A 152 23.87 2.11 -14.85
C THR A 152 23.34 3.20 -15.77
N GLY A 153 22.04 3.16 -16.07
CA GLY A 153 21.36 4.13 -16.93
C GLY A 153 20.57 5.19 -16.21
N ASP A 154 20.44 5.12 -14.87
CA ASP A 154 19.58 6.02 -14.07
C ASP A 154 18.18 6.21 -14.70
N VAL A 155 17.52 5.10 -15.03
CA VAL A 155 16.34 5.05 -15.88
C VAL A 155 15.14 5.73 -15.21
N HIS A 156 14.60 6.76 -15.88
CA HIS A 156 13.42 7.49 -15.44
C HIS A 156 12.19 7.29 -16.35
N TYR A 157 12.41 6.82 -17.58
CA TYR A 157 11.35 6.53 -18.55
C TYR A 157 11.79 5.40 -19.51
N LEU A 158 10.82 4.82 -20.22
CA LEU A 158 11.08 3.61 -21.01
C LEU A 158 11.76 3.90 -22.34
N ARG A 159 11.30 4.93 -23.08
CA ARG A 159 11.78 5.27 -24.41
C ARG A 159 12.35 6.68 -24.42
N ARG A 160 13.28 6.96 -25.30
CA ARG A 160 13.91 8.29 -25.41
C ARG A 160 12.87 9.40 -25.67
N GLU A 161 11.85 9.13 -26.47
CA GLU A 161 10.74 10.06 -26.74
C GLU A 161 9.86 10.36 -25.52
N ASP A 162 9.82 9.48 -24.49
CA ASP A 162 9.04 9.69 -23.27
C ASP A 162 9.59 10.81 -22.37
N TYR A 163 10.74 11.39 -22.72
CA TYR A 163 11.31 12.56 -22.05
C TYR A 163 10.30 13.69 -21.84
N HIS A 164 9.48 13.99 -22.87
CA HIS A 164 8.48 15.06 -22.78
C HIS A 164 7.35 14.71 -21.83
N HIS A 165 6.93 13.45 -21.76
CA HIS A 165 5.92 12.97 -20.82
C HIS A 165 6.46 12.97 -19.39
N HIS A 166 7.73 12.61 -19.20
CA HIS A 166 8.40 12.70 -17.91
C HIS A 166 8.51 14.16 -17.42
N ALA A 167 8.87 15.10 -18.27
CA ALA A 167 8.90 16.53 -17.95
C ALA A 167 7.50 17.03 -17.50
N ALA A 168 6.44 16.61 -18.22
CA ALA A 168 5.06 16.92 -17.84
C ALA A 168 4.69 16.31 -16.48
N LEU A 169 5.08 15.06 -16.19
CA LEU A 169 4.87 14.39 -14.91
C LEU A 169 5.53 15.15 -13.75
N LEU A 170 6.77 15.60 -13.92
CA LEU A 170 7.48 16.43 -12.94
C LEU A 170 6.74 17.75 -12.68
N CYS A 171 6.19 18.38 -13.72
CA CYS A 171 5.37 19.58 -13.57
C CYS A 171 4.05 19.31 -12.86
N VAL A 172 3.41 18.15 -13.06
CA VAL A 172 2.23 17.72 -12.29
C VAL A 172 2.56 17.62 -10.80
N GLN A 173 3.64 16.91 -10.45
CA GLN A 173 4.06 16.68 -9.07
C GLN A 173 4.52 17.94 -8.36
N THR A 174 5.25 18.82 -9.04
CA THR A 174 5.81 20.05 -8.48
C THR A 174 4.86 21.24 -8.56
N LYS A 175 3.65 21.04 -9.11
CA LYS A 175 2.64 22.10 -9.35
C LYS A 175 3.24 23.28 -10.12
N SER A 176 3.94 22.98 -11.21
CA SER A 176 4.56 23.94 -12.14
C SER A 176 4.04 23.74 -13.57
N THR A 177 4.55 24.51 -14.52
CA THR A 177 4.24 24.37 -15.96
C THR A 177 5.50 24.01 -16.75
N LEU A 178 5.34 23.50 -17.96
CA LEU A 178 6.45 23.17 -18.85
C LEU A 178 7.25 24.41 -19.29
N SER A 179 6.62 25.61 -19.28
CA SER A 179 7.31 26.89 -19.53
C SER A 179 8.12 27.39 -18.33
N GLN A 180 7.79 26.95 -17.11
CA GLN A 180 8.46 27.32 -15.87
C GLN A 180 8.59 26.10 -14.95
N PRO A 181 9.36 25.09 -15.35
CA PRO A 181 9.52 23.88 -14.55
C PRO A 181 10.38 24.15 -13.30
N LYS A 182 10.06 23.49 -12.19
CA LYS A 182 10.86 23.53 -10.96
C LYS A 182 12.00 22.51 -10.95
N ILE A 183 11.86 21.43 -11.73
CA ILE A 183 12.85 20.36 -11.90
C ILE A 183 12.95 20.10 -13.38
N THR A 184 14.18 20.05 -13.90
CA THR A 184 14.48 19.75 -15.28
C THR A 184 15.53 18.63 -15.35
N PHE A 185 15.50 17.90 -16.44
CA PHE A 185 16.56 17.00 -16.87
C PHE A 185 17.18 17.62 -18.12
N ASP A 186 18.49 17.85 -18.11
CA ASP A 186 19.17 18.58 -19.18
C ASP A 186 19.43 17.71 -20.43
N THR A 187 19.19 16.42 -20.33
CA THR A 187 19.32 15.46 -21.43
C THR A 187 18.15 14.48 -21.47
N ASN A 188 17.96 13.82 -22.62
CA ASN A 188 16.96 12.76 -22.80
C ASN A 188 17.56 11.35 -22.70
N GLU A 189 18.72 11.21 -22.04
CA GLU A 189 19.48 9.97 -21.95
C GLU A 189 19.07 9.05 -20.79
N PHE A 190 18.04 9.40 -20.03
CA PHE A 190 17.53 8.63 -18.88
C PHE A 190 16.47 7.58 -19.25
N TYR A 191 16.54 7.05 -20.48
CA TYR A 191 15.64 5.99 -20.96
C TYR A 191 16.23 4.60 -20.74
N LEU A 192 15.37 3.57 -20.79
CA LEU A 192 15.80 2.18 -20.71
C LEU A 192 16.51 1.77 -22.01
N ARG A 193 17.85 1.77 -21.96
CA ARG A 193 18.71 1.38 -23.07
C ARG A 193 18.70 -0.13 -23.29
N SER A 194 18.89 -0.54 -24.52
CA SER A 194 19.18 -1.93 -24.88
C SER A 194 20.57 -2.35 -24.36
N SER A 195 20.80 -3.67 -24.28
CA SER A 195 22.11 -4.21 -23.88
C SER A 195 23.23 -3.73 -24.80
N GLN A 196 22.97 -3.57 -26.11
CA GLN A 196 23.96 -3.06 -27.06
C GLN A 196 24.27 -1.58 -26.79
N GLU A 197 23.26 -0.74 -26.62
CA GLU A 197 23.45 0.67 -26.29
C GLU A 197 24.23 0.85 -24.98
N MET A 198 23.97 -0.01 -23.98
CA MET A 198 24.75 -0.01 -22.75
C MET A 198 26.21 -0.42 -22.98
N ALA A 199 26.46 -1.49 -23.75
CA ALA A 199 27.81 -1.94 -24.08
C ALA A 199 28.59 -0.85 -24.83
N ASP A 200 27.95 -0.18 -25.81
CA ASP A 200 28.56 0.91 -26.58
C ASP A 200 28.85 2.13 -25.69
N ALA A 201 27.95 2.50 -24.83
CA ALA A 201 28.11 3.64 -23.90
C ALA A 201 29.25 3.45 -22.90
N PHE A 202 29.51 2.21 -22.48
CA PHE A 202 30.55 1.86 -21.50
C PHE A 202 31.76 1.13 -22.16
N ALA A 203 32.03 1.34 -23.45
CA ALA A 203 33.13 0.70 -24.14
C ALA A 203 34.51 0.98 -23.50
N GLU A 204 34.67 2.10 -22.79
CA GLU A 204 35.87 2.46 -22.03
C GLU A 204 36.04 1.60 -20.75
N TRP A 205 34.94 1.07 -20.19
CA TRP A 205 34.90 0.29 -18.94
C TRP A 205 34.03 -0.95 -19.12
N PRO A 206 34.40 -1.91 -19.98
CA PRO A 206 33.58 -3.09 -20.25
C PRO A 206 33.34 -3.93 -18.96
N GLU A 207 34.27 -3.85 -17.99
CA GLU A 207 34.10 -4.45 -16.67
C GLU A 207 32.88 -3.90 -15.91
N ALA A 208 32.49 -2.66 -16.13
CA ALA A 208 31.30 -2.07 -15.49
C ALA A 208 29.99 -2.72 -15.99
N ILE A 209 29.96 -3.19 -17.24
CA ILE A 209 28.84 -3.94 -17.79
C ILE A 209 28.88 -5.40 -17.33
N ALA A 210 30.06 -6.02 -17.26
CA ALA A 210 30.22 -7.38 -16.74
C ALA A 210 29.70 -7.49 -15.29
N SER A 211 29.97 -6.48 -14.46
CA SER A 211 29.50 -6.42 -13.06
C SER A 211 27.97 -6.41 -12.96
N THR A 212 27.22 -5.97 -13.97
CA THR A 212 25.75 -6.04 -13.95
C THR A 212 25.24 -7.48 -13.95
N LEU A 213 25.93 -8.36 -14.69
CA LEU A 213 25.61 -9.79 -14.69
C LEU A 213 26.00 -10.47 -13.38
N GLU A 214 27.18 -10.15 -12.83
CA GLU A 214 27.61 -10.62 -11.53
C GLU A 214 26.61 -10.25 -10.44
N ILE A 215 26.17 -8.98 -10.39
CA ILE A 215 25.13 -8.54 -9.44
C ILE A 215 23.83 -9.30 -9.67
N ALA A 216 23.41 -9.49 -10.92
CA ALA A 216 22.20 -10.23 -11.25
C ALA A 216 22.28 -11.71 -10.81
N GLU A 217 23.44 -12.33 -10.90
CA GLU A 217 23.68 -13.71 -10.41
C GLU A 217 23.63 -13.78 -8.89
N ARG A 218 24.22 -12.80 -8.20
CA ARG A 218 24.27 -12.70 -6.73
C ARG A 218 22.90 -12.43 -6.11
N CYS A 219 22.01 -11.73 -6.79
CA CYS A 219 20.68 -11.42 -6.28
C CYS A 219 19.76 -12.63 -6.44
N ASP A 220 19.32 -13.21 -5.33
CA ASP A 220 18.39 -14.34 -5.31
C ASP A 220 17.36 -14.16 -4.18
N VAL A 221 16.28 -13.45 -4.49
CA VAL A 221 15.22 -13.13 -3.55
C VAL A 221 13.94 -13.85 -3.94
N GLU A 222 13.49 -14.74 -3.09
CA GLU A 222 12.16 -15.33 -3.18
C GLU A 222 11.22 -14.64 -2.19
N ILE A 223 10.04 -14.26 -2.68
CA ILE A 223 8.95 -13.73 -1.85
C ILE A 223 7.89 -14.83 -1.73
N GLU A 224 7.73 -15.34 -0.51
CA GLU A 224 6.73 -16.35 -0.22
C GLU A 224 5.32 -15.75 -0.35
N LEU A 225 4.50 -16.33 -1.22
CA LEU A 225 3.13 -15.90 -1.47
C LEU A 225 2.14 -17.00 -1.09
N GLY A 226 0.92 -16.57 -0.70
CA GLY A 226 -0.19 -17.50 -0.44
C GLY A 226 -0.15 -18.19 0.92
N ARG A 227 0.82 -17.89 1.80
CA ARG A 227 0.80 -18.35 3.18
C ARG A 227 -0.24 -17.57 3.96
N GLN A 228 -1.04 -18.24 4.79
CA GLN A 228 -1.99 -17.56 5.68
C GLN A 228 -1.26 -17.07 6.93
N LEU A 229 -1.19 -15.75 7.12
CA LEU A 229 -0.57 -15.07 8.26
C LEU A 229 -1.66 -14.51 9.19
N ILE A 230 -2.53 -15.39 9.68
CA ILE A 230 -3.62 -15.03 10.59
C ILE A 230 -3.05 -15.00 12.02
N PRO A 231 -3.19 -13.88 12.76
CA PRO A 231 -2.74 -13.82 14.13
C PRO A 231 -3.57 -14.77 15.01
N ARG A 232 -2.94 -15.34 16.03
CA ARG A 232 -3.66 -16.13 17.03
C ARG A 232 -4.56 -15.23 17.87
N TYR A 233 -5.75 -15.72 18.18
CA TYR A 233 -6.65 -15.04 19.10
C TYR A 233 -6.32 -15.43 20.55
N PRO A 234 -6.10 -14.47 21.47
CA PRO A 234 -5.86 -14.79 22.87
C PRO A 234 -7.17 -15.30 23.51
N THR A 235 -7.32 -16.61 23.60
CA THR A 235 -8.46 -17.26 24.26
C THR A 235 -8.36 -17.11 25.78
N PRO A 236 -9.49 -17.04 26.51
CA PRO A 236 -9.47 -17.07 27.96
C PRO A 236 -8.78 -18.34 28.47
N ALA A 237 -8.00 -18.23 29.55
CA ALA A 237 -7.47 -19.41 30.22
C ALA A 237 -8.66 -20.30 30.65
N GLY A 238 -8.60 -21.57 30.36
CA GLY A 238 -9.44 -22.56 31.02
C GLY A 238 -9.29 -22.40 32.54
N ALA A 239 -10.22 -22.79 33.38
CA ALA A 239 -10.33 -22.49 34.82
C ALA A 239 -9.09 -22.78 35.70
N GLY A 240 -7.88 -22.63 35.13
CA GLY A 240 -6.54 -22.71 35.72
C GLY A 240 -5.72 -21.50 35.37
N GLU A 241 -5.08 -20.91 36.34
CA GLU A 241 -4.36 -19.63 36.33
C GLU A 241 -3.33 -19.46 35.21
N GLY A 242 -3.30 -18.30 34.51
CA GLY A 242 -2.17 -17.74 33.79
C GLY A 242 -2.45 -17.30 32.36
N ALA A 243 -2.23 -16.04 32.09
CA ALA A 243 -2.22 -15.50 30.75
C ALA A 243 -1.14 -16.19 29.89
N MET A 244 -1.52 -16.67 28.69
CA MET A 244 -0.61 -17.31 27.70
C MET A 244 0.25 -18.48 28.25
N GLY A 245 -0.35 -19.42 29.00
CA GLY A 245 0.32 -20.57 29.56
C GLY A 245 -0.41 -21.88 29.25
N GLU A 246 0.21 -23.01 29.62
CA GLU A 246 -0.39 -24.36 29.58
C GLU A 246 -1.77 -24.34 30.22
N GLY A 247 -2.85 -24.52 29.41
CA GLY A 247 -4.26 -24.48 29.84
C GLY A 247 -5.14 -23.48 29.10
N ALA A 248 -4.65 -22.73 28.10
CA ALA A 248 -5.50 -21.91 27.22
C ALA A 248 -6.40 -22.84 26.38
N MET A 249 -7.68 -22.45 26.24
CA MET A 249 -8.63 -23.19 25.40
C MET A 249 -8.22 -23.07 23.93
N GLU A 250 -8.34 -24.16 23.16
CA GLU A 250 -8.13 -24.12 21.70
C GLU A 250 -9.11 -23.14 21.05
N GLU A 251 -8.66 -22.39 20.02
CA GLU A 251 -9.49 -21.37 19.34
C GLU A 251 -10.79 -21.96 18.79
N GLY A 252 -10.75 -23.17 18.23
CA GLY A 252 -11.93 -23.86 17.72
C GLY A 252 -12.93 -24.22 18.82
N GLU A 253 -12.45 -24.65 19.99
CA GLU A 253 -13.30 -24.94 21.14
C GLU A 253 -13.94 -23.65 21.69
N TYR A 254 -13.16 -22.56 21.77
CA TYR A 254 -13.68 -21.28 22.20
C TYR A 254 -14.73 -20.71 21.23
N LEU A 255 -14.47 -20.81 19.94
CA LEU A 255 -15.43 -20.39 18.91
C LEU A 255 -16.73 -21.18 19.01
N ARG A 256 -16.64 -22.51 19.16
CA ARG A 256 -17.80 -23.40 19.35
C ARG A 256 -18.63 -22.97 20.56
N ARG A 257 -18.01 -22.74 21.69
CA ARG A 257 -18.70 -22.27 22.91
C ARG A 257 -19.47 -20.99 22.68
N LEU A 258 -18.84 -20.01 22.03
CA LEU A 258 -19.50 -18.73 21.70
C LEU A 258 -20.69 -18.91 20.75
N VAL A 259 -20.58 -19.82 19.79
CA VAL A 259 -21.66 -20.15 18.85
C VAL A 259 -22.81 -20.86 19.57
N ASP A 260 -22.54 -21.79 20.49
CA ASP A 260 -23.58 -22.45 21.31
C ASP A 260 -24.36 -21.47 22.19
N GLU A 261 -23.65 -20.50 22.79
CA GLU A 261 -24.28 -19.40 23.55
C GLU A 261 -25.13 -18.52 22.60
N GLY A 262 -24.63 -18.28 21.38
CA GLY A 262 -25.29 -17.52 20.33
C GLY A 262 -26.55 -18.20 19.81
N LEU A 263 -26.51 -19.52 19.57
CA LEU A 263 -27.67 -20.32 19.15
C LEU A 263 -28.81 -20.20 20.14
N ARG A 264 -28.56 -20.38 21.44
CA ARG A 264 -29.60 -20.20 22.49
C ARG A 264 -30.17 -18.79 22.51
N ARG A 265 -29.31 -17.79 22.31
CA ARG A 265 -29.72 -16.38 22.27
C ARG A 265 -30.60 -16.06 21.06
N ARG A 266 -30.29 -16.62 19.86
CA ARG A 266 -30.97 -16.30 18.61
C ARG A 266 -32.23 -17.16 18.38
N TYR A 267 -32.16 -18.43 18.72
CA TYR A 267 -33.23 -19.42 18.42
C TYR A 267 -33.96 -19.93 19.63
N GLY A 268 -33.51 -19.60 20.87
CA GLY A 268 -34.15 -20.03 22.11
C GLY A 268 -33.63 -21.39 22.60
N ASP A 269 -34.31 -21.91 23.62
CA ASP A 269 -34.04 -23.22 24.21
C ASP A 269 -35.38 -23.98 24.35
N PRO A 270 -35.54 -25.15 23.66
CA PRO A 270 -34.52 -25.90 22.95
C PRO A 270 -34.16 -25.28 21.59
N ILE A 271 -32.89 -25.43 21.16
CA ILE A 271 -32.40 -25.01 19.88
C ILE A 271 -33.04 -25.89 18.79
N PRO A 272 -33.56 -25.31 17.66
CA PRO A 272 -34.04 -26.10 16.52
C PRO A 272 -32.93 -26.99 15.93
N ALA A 273 -33.29 -28.23 15.57
CA ALA A 273 -32.33 -29.19 15.01
C ALA A 273 -31.63 -28.66 13.75
N GLU A 274 -32.38 -28.01 12.86
CA GLU A 274 -31.84 -27.40 11.64
C GLU A 274 -30.75 -26.35 11.91
N ALA A 275 -30.95 -25.50 12.93
CA ALA A 275 -29.96 -24.50 13.31
C ALA A 275 -28.69 -25.13 13.89
N MET A 276 -28.85 -26.21 14.66
CA MET A 276 -27.74 -26.96 15.22
C MET A 276 -26.93 -27.67 14.14
N GLU A 277 -27.59 -28.38 13.22
CA GLU A 277 -26.94 -29.08 12.11
C GLU A 277 -26.19 -28.10 11.19
N ARG A 278 -26.78 -26.97 10.89
CA ARG A 278 -26.15 -25.92 10.08
C ARG A 278 -24.92 -25.33 10.78
N ALA A 279 -24.99 -25.03 12.09
CA ALA A 279 -23.87 -24.50 12.86
C ALA A 279 -22.70 -25.49 12.94
N GLU A 280 -22.98 -26.78 13.18
CA GLU A 280 -21.97 -27.85 13.19
C GLU A 280 -21.28 -27.99 11.85
N TYR A 281 -22.03 -27.94 10.76
CA TYR A 281 -21.47 -27.98 9.41
C TYR A 281 -20.53 -26.80 9.16
N GLU A 282 -20.96 -25.57 9.45
CA GLU A 282 -20.17 -24.35 9.23
C GLU A 282 -18.91 -24.32 10.13
N LEU A 283 -19.04 -24.67 11.41
CA LEU A 283 -17.89 -24.78 12.34
C LEU A 283 -16.86 -25.80 11.81
N GLY A 284 -17.33 -26.93 11.31
CA GLY A 284 -16.46 -27.93 10.70
C GLY A 284 -15.72 -27.45 9.45
N VAL A 285 -16.35 -26.60 8.63
CA VAL A 285 -15.70 -25.97 7.47
C VAL A 285 -14.69 -24.92 7.92
N ILE A 286 -15.06 -24.04 8.84
CA ILE A 286 -14.21 -22.97 9.38
C ILE A 286 -12.93 -23.56 9.99
N ASP A 287 -13.07 -24.61 10.78
CA ASP A 287 -11.96 -25.31 11.43
C ASP A 287 -11.00 -25.94 10.41
N ARG A 288 -11.53 -26.73 9.45
CA ARG A 288 -10.71 -27.32 8.38
C ARG A 288 -9.98 -26.31 7.52
N MET A 289 -10.54 -25.14 7.32
CA MET A 289 -9.91 -24.05 6.56
C MET A 289 -8.94 -23.20 7.40
N GLY A 290 -8.87 -23.40 8.74
CA GLY A 290 -7.98 -22.68 9.65
C GLY A 290 -8.43 -21.25 9.96
N PHE A 291 -9.73 -20.96 9.89
CA PHE A 291 -10.27 -19.60 10.09
C PHE A 291 -10.90 -19.34 11.47
N ASN A 292 -10.68 -20.20 12.46
CA ASN A 292 -11.19 -20.00 13.81
C ASN A 292 -10.77 -18.64 14.39
N ALA A 293 -9.47 -18.34 14.35
CA ALA A 293 -8.93 -17.06 14.81
C ALA A 293 -9.55 -15.86 14.07
N TYR A 294 -9.76 -15.99 12.75
CA TYR A 294 -10.40 -14.94 11.96
C TYR A 294 -11.79 -14.56 12.49
N PHE A 295 -12.65 -15.56 12.72
CA PHE A 295 -13.99 -15.31 13.26
C PHE A 295 -13.94 -14.73 14.67
N LEU A 296 -13.01 -15.19 15.51
CA LEU A 296 -12.82 -14.66 16.86
C LEU A 296 -12.35 -13.20 16.86
N ILE A 297 -11.44 -12.83 15.94
CA ILE A 297 -10.96 -11.46 15.78
C ILE A 297 -12.10 -10.55 15.33
N VAL A 298 -12.92 -10.99 14.35
CA VAL A 298 -14.07 -10.21 13.87
C VAL A 298 -15.12 -10.06 14.99
N TRP A 299 -15.46 -11.15 15.67
CA TRP A 299 -16.37 -11.13 16.81
C TRP A 299 -15.91 -10.14 17.88
N ASP A 300 -14.64 -10.14 18.21
CA ASP A 300 -14.07 -9.33 19.28
C ASP A 300 -14.22 -7.82 19.03
N PHE A 301 -13.82 -7.34 17.85
CA PHE A 301 -13.97 -5.91 17.58
C PHE A 301 -15.41 -5.48 17.32
N VAL A 302 -16.28 -6.37 16.81
CA VAL A 302 -17.72 -6.10 16.69
C VAL A 302 -18.36 -6.03 18.07
N LYS A 303 -18.01 -6.97 18.96
CA LYS A 303 -18.46 -6.94 20.37
C LYS A 303 -17.99 -5.66 21.06
N PHE A 304 -16.71 -5.29 20.93
CA PHE A 304 -16.20 -4.03 21.48
C PHE A 304 -17.00 -2.83 20.98
N ALA A 305 -17.30 -2.78 19.68
CA ALA A 305 -18.07 -1.68 19.09
C ALA A 305 -19.48 -1.60 19.71
N LYS A 306 -20.21 -2.72 19.73
CA LYS A 306 -21.57 -2.81 20.29
C LYS A 306 -21.59 -2.47 21.78
N ASP A 307 -20.66 -3.02 22.58
CA ASP A 307 -20.54 -2.75 24.03
C ASP A 307 -20.15 -1.29 24.33
N SER A 308 -19.44 -0.64 23.41
CA SER A 308 -19.05 0.77 23.49
C SER A 308 -20.10 1.74 22.97
N GLY A 309 -21.30 1.26 22.58
CA GLY A 309 -22.37 2.08 22.02
C GLY A 309 -22.08 2.63 20.62
N ILE A 310 -21.20 1.97 19.86
CA ILE A 310 -20.91 2.32 18.47
C ILE A 310 -21.89 1.52 17.59
N ALA A 311 -22.67 2.21 16.76
CA ALA A 311 -23.59 1.55 15.85
C ALA A 311 -22.83 0.71 14.81
N VAL A 312 -23.28 -0.54 14.65
CA VAL A 312 -22.76 -1.53 13.72
C VAL A 312 -23.88 -1.92 12.77
N GLY A 313 -23.59 -2.02 11.49
CA GLY A 313 -24.54 -2.46 10.49
C GLY A 313 -24.95 -3.93 10.64
N PRO A 314 -26.10 -4.34 10.08
CA PRO A 314 -26.65 -5.68 10.24
C PRO A 314 -25.87 -6.77 9.49
N GLY A 315 -24.78 -6.41 8.84
CA GLY A 315 -24.01 -7.26 7.94
C GLY A 315 -24.41 -7.07 6.47
N ARG A 316 -23.48 -7.43 5.61
CA ARG A 316 -23.65 -7.33 4.15
C ARG A 316 -22.82 -8.38 3.42
N GLY A 317 -23.03 -8.47 2.08
CA GLY A 317 -22.29 -9.41 1.25
C GLY A 317 -22.58 -10.87 1.58
N SER A 318 -21.59 -11.73 1.33
CA SER A 318 -21.75 -13.19 1.50
C SER A 318 -21.72 -13.64 2.96
N ALA A 319 -21.13 -12.87 3.86
CA ALA A 319 -21.03 -13.19 5.29
C ALA A 319 -22.40 -13.33 5.99
N ALA A 320 -23.44 -12.66 5.46
CA ALA A 320 -24.81 -12.82 5.92
C ALA A 320 -25.36 -14.25 5.76
N GLY A 321 -24.72 -15.08 4.92
CA GLY A 321 -25.08 -16.50 4.74
C GLY A 321 -24.57 -17.43 5.84
N SER A 322 -23.78 -16.94 6.82
CA SER A 322 -23.20 -17.74 7.89
C SER A 322 -24.02 -17.68 9.18
N ILE A 323 -24.48 -18.86 9.67
CA ILE A 323 -25.13 -18.97 10.98
C ILE A 323 -24.12 -18.72 12.11
N VAL A 324 -22.86 -19.08 11.92
CA VAL A 324 -21.79 -18.79 12.88
C VAL A 324 -21.63 -17.28 13.06
N ALA A 325 -21.56 -16.51 11.97
CA ALA A 325 -21.51 -15.05 12.03
C ALA A 325 -22.75 -14.43 12.68
N TYR A 326 -23.93 -14.99 12.43
CA TYR A 326 -25.19 -14.57 13.04
C TYR A 326 -25.22 -14.85 14.55
N CYS A 327 -24.80 -16.04 14.98
CA CYS A 327 -24.73 -16.40 16.40
C CYS A 327 -23.70 -15.56 17.17
N LEU A 328 -22.58 -15.21 16.55
CA LEU A 328 -21.56 -14.32 17.09
C LEU A 328 -21.98 -12.83 17.09
N GLN A 329 -23.17 -12.52 16.62
CA GLN A 329 -23.64 -11.13 16.43
C GLN A 329 -22.74 -10.28 15.51
N ILE A 330 -21.99 -10.91 14.64
CA ILE A 330 -21.26 -10.25 13.55
C ILE A 330 -22.27 -9.75 12.52
N THR A 331 -23.28 -10.59 12.20
CA THR A 331 -24.42 -10.20 11.36
C THR A 331 -25.73 -10.27 12.17
N ASP A 332 -26.73 -9.51 11.73
CA ASP A 332 -28.07 -9.51 12.33
C ASP A 332 -29.15 -10.01 11.33
N VAL A 333 -28.71 -10.67 10.26
CA VAL A 333 -29.57 -11.33 9.25
C VAL A 333 -29.55 -12.83 9.50
N ASP A 334 -30.72 -13.41 9.76
CA ASP A 334 -30.87 -14.86 9.98
C ASP A 334 -30.74 -15.63 8.67
N PRO A 335 -29.67 -16.42 8.45
CA PRO A 335 -29.46 -17.11 7.20
C PRO A 335 -30.47 -18.23 6.93
N LEU A 336 -31.06 -18.83 7.96
CA LEU A 336 -32.10 -19.86 7.79
C LEU A 336 -33.41 -19.23 7.37
N ARG A 337 -33.82 -18.14 8.01
CA ARG A 337 -35.07 -17.42 7.67
C ARG A 337 -35.11 -16.95 6.22
N TYR A 338 -33.94 -16.59 5.64
CA TYR A 338 -33.85 -16.03 4.29
C TYR A 338 -33.22 -17.00 3.28
N ASP A 339 -33.04 -18.28 3.65
CA ASP A 339 -32.48 -19.34 2.79
C ASP A 339 -31.14 -18.93 2.14
N LEU A 340 -30.23 -18.38 2.97
CA LEU A 340 -28.93 -17.90 2.49
C LEU A 340 -27.89 -19.02 2.51
N LEU A 341 -27.12 -19.13 1.44
CA LEU A 341 -26.12 -20.18 1.25
C LEU A 341 -24.77 -19.79 1.84
N PHE A 342 -24.24 -20.62 2.75
CA PHE A 342 -22.92 -20.48 3.35
C PHE A 342 -21.77 -20.64 2.34
N GLU A 343 -21.94 -21.49 1.35
CA GLU A 343 -20.95 -21.79 0.32
C GLU A 343 -20.65 -20.58 -0.58
N ARG A 344 -21.50 -19.56 -0.59
CA ARG A 344 -21.20 -18.26 -1.23
C ARG A 344 -20.18 -17.46 -0.43
N PHE A 345 -20.07 -17.69 0.85
CA PHE A 345 -19.13 -17.02 1.75
C PHE A 345 -17.84 -17.83 1.92
N LEU A 346 -17.95 -19.09 2.34
CA LEU A 346 -16.82 -20.01 2.46
C LEU A 346 -17.10 -21.30 1.68
N ASN A 347 -16.21 -21.62 0.75
CA ASN A 347 -16.29 -22.84 -0.03
C ASN A 347 -14.99 -23.64 0.14
N PRO A 348 -15.03 -24.88 0.70
CA PRO A 348 -13.84 -25.72 0.88
C PRO A 348 -13.09 -26.03 -0.42
N GLU A 349 -13.80 -26.03 -1.55
CA GLU A 349 -13.20 -26.28 -2.87
C GLU A 349 -12.44 -25.08 -3.43
N ARG A 350 -12.70 -23.87 -2.89
CA ARG A 350 -12.06 -22.63 -3.29
C ARG A 350 -11.29 -22.04 -2.11
N VAL A 351 -10.01 -22.29 -2.04
CA VAL A 351 -9.13 -21.72 -1.00
C VAL A 351 -8.97 -20.22 -1.25
N SER A 352 -9.81 -19.42 -0.58
CA SER A 352 -9.69 -17.96 -0.54
C SER A 352 -9.90 -17.50 0.90
N MET A 353 -9.19 -16.42 1.28
CA MET A 353 -9.43 -15.78 2.59
C MET A 353 -10.89 -15.32 2.68
N PRO A 354 -11.57 -15.50 3.82
CA PRO A 354 -12.89 -14.93 4.05
C PRO A 354 -12.81 -13.39 4.07
N ASP A 355 -13.88 -12.75 3.63
CA ASP A 355 -14.00 -11.29 3.62
C ASP A 355 -15.32 -10.89 4.29
N ILE A 356 -15.21 -10.48 5.56
CA ILE A 356 -16.34 -9.97 6.34
C ILE A 356 -16.26 -8.45 6.37
N ASP A 357 -17.06 -7.82 5.54
CA ASP A 357 -17.23 -6.37 5.51
C ASP A 357 -18.08 -5.89 6.69
N MET A 358 -17.53 -5.01 7.53
CA MET A 358 -18.24 -4.45 8.67
C MET A 358 -18.50 -2.97 8.51
N ASP A 359 -19.78 -2.58 8.59
CA ASP A 359 -20.19 -1.19 8.58
C ASP A 359 -20.26 -0.66 10.03
N PHE A 360 -19.53 0.43 10.29
CA PHE A 360 -19.55 1.16 11.57
C PHE A 360 -20.07 2.57 11.39
N SER A 361 -20.62 3.18 12.45
CA SER A 361 -20.88 4.60 12.45
C SER A 361 -19.59 5.37 12.13
N VAL A 362 -19.66 6.43 11.33
CA VAL A 362 -18.48 7.23 10.97
C VAL A 362 -17.82 7.82 12.22
N ARG A 363 -18.64 8.25 13.21
CA ARG A 363 -18.16 8.80 14.49
C ARG A 363 -17.43 7.77 15.36
N GLY A 364 -17.83 6.50 15.29
CA GLY A 364 -17.29 5.42 16.13
C GLY A 364 -16.13 4.64 15.52
N ARG A 365 -15.99 4.64 14.18
CA ARG A 365 -15.03 3.82 13.44
C ARG A 365 -13.59 3.93 13.94
N GLU A 366 -13.12 5.14 14.20
CA GLU A 366 -11.76 5.39 14.68
C GLU A 366 -11.48 4.79 16.06
N ARG A 367 -12.50 4.70 16.91
CA ARG A 367 -12.36 4.05 18.23
C ARG A 367 -12.17 2.55 18.08
N VAL A 368 -12.84 1.92 17.08
CA VAL A 368 -12.68 0.49 16.80
C VAL A 368 -11.28 0.21 16.25
N ILE A 369 -10.79 1.01 15.29
CA ILE A 369 -9.42 0.86 14.75
C ILE A 369 -8.38 1.03 15.87
N ARG A 370 -8.58 1.98 16.75
CA ARG A 370 -7.68 2.19 17.91
C ARG A 370 -7.68 0.97 18.83
N TYR A 371 -8.85 0.44 19.17
CA TYR A 371 -8.97 -0.78 19.97
C TYR A 371 -8.20 -1.95 19.37
N VAL A 372 -8.36 -2.20 18.06
CA VAL A 372 -7.64 -3.26 17.34
C VAL A 372 -6.13 -3.00 17.39
N THR A 373 -5.70 -1.77 17.17
CA THR A 373 -4.28 -1.39 17.20
C THR A 373 -3.66 -1.57 18.59
N GLU A 374 -4.41 -1.24 19.65
CA GLU A 374 -3.96 -1.42 21.04
C GLU A 374 -3.91 -2.91 21.44
N LYS A 375 -4.89 -3.69 20.99
CA LYS A 375 -5.00 -5.12 21.32
C LYS A 375 -3.97 -5.98 20.61
N TYR A 376 -3.78 -5.79 19.31
CA TYR A 376 -2.88 -6.61 18.48
C TYR A 376 -1.47 -6.03 18.34
N GLY A 377 -1.25 -4.80 18.80
CA GLY A 377 0.04 -4.10 18.79
C GLY A 377 0.21 -3.16 17.60
N LYS A 378 0.82 -2.01 17.87
CA LYS A 378 1.05 -0.95 16.87
C LYS A 378 1.98 -1.40 15.73
N GLU A 379 2.81 -2.39 15.97
CA GLU A 379 3.75 -2.94 14.98
C GLU A 379 3.09 -3.98 14.06
N ALA A 380 1.97 -4.57 14.51
CA ALA A 380 1.25 -5.63 13.81
C ALA A 380 0.00 -5.13 13.08
N VAL A 381 -0.37 -3.86 13.22
CA VAL A 381 -1.59 -3.27 12.64
C VAL A 381 -1.24 -2.04 11.81
N ALA A 382 -1.72 -1.99 10.57
CA ALA A 382 -1.60 -0.81 9.71
C ALA A 382 -2.84 -0.65 8.81
N GLN A 383 -3.12 0.58 8.40
CA GLN A 383 -4.09 0.82 7.33
C GLN A 383 -3.46 0.51 5.97
N ILE A 384 -4.28 0.13 4.98
CA ILE A 384 -3.76 -0.17 3.65
C ILE A 384 -3.66 1.13 2.83
N ILE A 385 -2.59 1.26 2.04
CA ILE A 385 -2.42 2.36 1.09
C ILE A 385 -3.27 2.16 -0.16
N THR A 386 -3.68 3.27 -0.76
CA THR A 386 -4.29 3.30 -2.09
C THR A 386 -3.50 4.22 -2.99
N PHE A 387 -3.22 3.79 -4.21
CA PHE A 387 -2.55 4.58 -5.24
C PHE A 387 -3.56 5.12 -6.23
N GLY A 388 -3.70 6.45 -6.25
CA GLY A 388 -4.50 7.15 -7.25
C GLY A 388 -3.77 7.21 -8.58
N LYS A 389 -4.32 6.58 -9.62
CA LYS A 389 -3.80 6.60 -10.98
C LYS A 389 -4.42 7.73 -11.79
N MET A 390 -3.65 8.26 -12.74
CA MET A 390 -4.16 9.21 -13.73
C MET A 390 -4.92 8.46 -14.82
N PHE A 391 -6.24 8.55 -14.79
CA PHE A 391 -7.12 8.12 -15.87
C PHE A 391 -7.38 9.27 -16.85
N PRO A 392 -7.89 9.03 -18.05
CA PRO A 392 -7.98 10.02 -19.11
C PRO A 392 -8.55 11.38 -18.70
N ARG A 393 -9.64 11.43 -17.91
CA ARG A 393 -10.22 12.71 -17.44
C ARG A 393 -9.25 13.52 -16.57
N ALA A 394 -8.56 12.87 -15.65
CA ALA A 394 -7.62 13.53 -14.76
C ALA A 394 -6.34 13.92 -15.52
N ALA A 395 -5.81 13.00 -16.34
CA ALA A 395 -4.64 13.24 -17.19
C ALA A 395 -4.85 14.43 -18.14
N THR A 396 -6.03 14.54 -18.77
CA THR A 396 -6.37 15.67 -19.66
C THR A 396 -6.37 17.00 -18.93
N ARG A 397 -6.96 17.08 -17.72
CA ARG A 397 -6.93 18.32 -16.92
C ARG A 397 -5.53 18.69 -16.46
N ASP A 398 -4.74 17.70 -16.01
CA ASP A 398 -3.35 17.92 -15.58
C ASP A 398 -2.47 18.33 -16.78
N ALA A 399 -2.61 17.66 -17.95
CA ALA A 399 -1.89 18.02 -19.18
C ALA A 399 -2.19 19.46 -19.62
N ALA A 400 -3.46 19.86 -19.65
CA ALA A 400 -3.83 21.25 -19.97
C ALA A 400 -3.19 22.25 -19.00
N ARG A 401 -3.19 21.97 -17.70
CA ARG A 401 -2.58 22.81 -16.68
C ARG A 401 -1.06 22.95 -16.85
N VAL A 402 -0.35 21.82 -17.05
CA VAL A 402 1.12 21.87 -17.19
C VAL A 402 1.56 22.51 -18.51
N LEU A 403 0.73 22.49 -19.56
CA LEU A 403 0.90 23.22 -20.79
C LEU A 403 0.60 24.73 -20.66
N GLY A 404 0.06 25.17 -19.51
CA GLY A 404 -0.23 26.57 -19.22
C GLY A 404 -1.61 27.04 -19.69
N HIS A 405 -2.50 26.12 -20.06
CA HIS A 405 -3.88 26.48 -20.44
C HIS A 405 -4.76 26.74 -19.21
N GLU A 406 -5.78 27.56 -19.40
CA GLU A 406 -6.81 27.80 -18.40
C GLU A 406 -7.58 26.52 -18.04
N TYR A 407 -8.08 26.43 -16.81
CA TYR A 407 -8.82 25.28 -16.31
C TYR A 407 -9.98 24.86 -17.22
N GLY A 408 -10.71 25.86 -17.78
CA GLY A 408 -11.87 25.63 -18.66
C GLY A 408 -11.54 24.83 -19.92
N VAL A 409 -10.32 24.97 -20.47
CA VAL A 409 -9.89 24.23 -21.65
C VAL A 409 -9.77 22.74 -21.33
N GLY A 410 -9.04 22.40 -20.26
CA GLY A 410 -8.88 21.02 -19.84
C GLY A 410 -10.19 20.37 -19.40
N ASP A 411 -11.06 21.13 -18.71
CA ASP A 411 -12.35 20.62 -18.25
C ASP A 411 -13.32 20.37 -19.41
N ARG A 412 -13.35 21.22 -20.45
CA ARG A 412 -14.13 21.01 -21.68
C ARG A 412 -13.72 19.69 -22.37
N LEU A 413 -12.42 19.45 -22.56
CA LEU A 413 -11.93 18.23 -23.17
C LEU A 413 -12.22 16.99 -22.30
N ALA A 414 -12.03 17.10 -20.99
CA ALA A 414 -12.31 16.02 -20.05
C ALA A 414 -13.79 15.59 -20.03
N LYS A 415 -14.73 16.52 -20.32
CA LYS A 415 -16.17 16.23 -20.45
C LYS A 415 -16.54 15.47 -21.72
N LEU A 416 -15.66 15.44 -22.74
CA LEU A 416 -15.85 14.60 -23.93
C LEU A 416 -15.49 13.13 -23.70
N ILE A 417 -14.86 12.83 -22.57
CA ILE A 417 -14.49 11.47 -22.16
C ILE A 417 -15.70 10.80 -21.50
N PRO A 418 -16.11 9.60 -21.94
CA PRO A 418 -17.26 8.88 -21.37
C PRO A 418 -17.15 8.65 -19.86
N ASP A 419 -18.28 8.49 -19.20
CA ASP A 419 -18.33 8.10 -17.80
C ASP A 419 -17.82 6.67 -17.58
N PRO A 420 -17.27 6.36 -16.40
CA PRO A 420 -16.88 4.99 -16.08
C PRO A 420 -18.05 4.02 -16.17
N ILE A 421 -17.83 2.87 -16.79
CA ILE A 421 -18.82 1.77 -16.85
C ILE A 421 -18.52 0.80 -15.71
N MET A 422 -19.48 0.56 -14.82
CA MET A 422 -19.31 -0.29 -13.63
C MET A 422 -18.03 0.04 -12.82
N GLY A 423 -17.72 1.32 -12.70
CA GLY A 423 -16.52 1.80 -11.98
C GLY A 423 -15.20 1.71 -12.76
N ARG A 424 -15.20 1.15 -13.98
CA ARG A 424 -14.01 1.11 -14.86
C ARG A 424 -13.98 2.36 -15.75
N PRO A 425 -12.98 3.25 -15.57
CA PRO A 425 -12.78 4.37 -16.49
C PRO A 425 -12.33 3.86 -17.86
N PRO A 426 -12.73 4.55 -18.96
CA PRO A 426 -12.27 4.21 -20.30
C PRO A 426 -10.76 4.52 -20.43
N SER A 427 -10.06 3.85 -21.35
CA SER A 427 -8.71 4.20 -21.78
C SER A 427 -8.73 5.32 -22.83
N PHE A 428 -7.57 5.97 -23.06
CA PHE A 428 -7.46 6.90 -24.19
C PHE A 428 -7.65 6.20 -25.55
N GLU A 429 -7.25 4.94 -25.68
CA GLU A 429 -7.51 4.14 -26.88
C GLU A 429 -9.02 4.06 -27.17
N GLU A 430 -9.83 3.75 -26.14
CA GLU A 430 -11.28 3.73 -26.23
C GLU A 430 -11.87 5.12 -26.53
N CYS A 431 -11.34 6.17 -25.89
CA CYS A 431 -11.81 7.56 -26.07
C CYS A 431 -11.48 8.16 -27.44
N LEU A 432 -10.41 7.69 -28.09
CA LEU A 432 -9.93 8.16 -29.39
C LEU A 432 -10.34 7.22 -30.55
N ALA A 433 -11.16 6.22 -30.29
CA ALA A 433 -11.71 5.36 -31.32
C ALA A 433 -12.56 6.16 -32.33
N PRO A 434 -12.69 5.68 -33.60
CA PRO A 434 -13.51 6.33 -34.61
C PRO A 434 -14.93 6.60 -34.11
N GLY A 435 -15.43 7.82 -34.32
CA GLY A 435 -16.77 8.25 -33.92
C GLY A 435 -16.87 8.77 -32.46
N GLN A 436 -15.82 8.72 -31.68
CA GLN A 436 -15.82 9.27 -30.34
C GLN A 436 -15.71 10.82 -30.32
N PRO A 437 -16.41 11.51 -29.39
CA PRO A 437 -16.40 12.97 -29.32
C PRO A 437 -15.00 13.57 -29.09
N LEU A 438 -14.16 12.93 -28.27
CA LEU A 438 -12.79 13.40 -28.04
C LEU A 438 -11.93 13.29 -29.29
N ARG A 439 -12.09 12.22 -30.07
CA ARG A 439 -11.40 12.03 -31.36
C ARG A 439 -11.73 13.16 -32.34
N ALA A 440 -13.02 13.45 -32.49
CA ALA A 440 -13.46 14.52 -33.39
C ALA A 440 -12.90 15.89 -32.99
N GLU A 441 -12.79 16.16 -31.68
CA GLU A 441 -12.20 17.40 -31.19
C GLU A 441 -10.68 17.47 -31.43
N VAL A 442 -9.96 16.37 -31.21
CA VAL A 442 -8.51 16.27 -31.46
C VAL A 442 -8.17 16.46 -32.95
N ASP A 443 -9.03 15.92 -33.84
CA ASP A 443 -8.83 16.07 -35.29
C ASP A 443 -9.10 17.52 -35.76
N ARG A 444 -9.90 18.30 -35.04
CA ARG A 444 -10.29 19.67 -35.39
C ARG A 444 -9.41 20.75 -34.76
N ASP A 445 -8.96 20.54 -33.52
CA ASP A 445 -8.28 21.55 -32.70
C ASP A 445 -6.86 21.11 -32.34
N GLY A 446 -5.85 21.83 -32.85
CA GLY A 446 -4.44 21.58 -32.58
C GLY A 446 -4.07 21.69 -31.08
N THR A 447 -4.76 22.55 -30.34
CA THR A 447 -4.59 22.68 -28.87
C THR A 447 -5.10 21.43 -28.18
N ALA A 448 -6.28 20.94 -28.58
CA ALA A 448 -6.82 19.68 -28.05
C ALA A 448 -5.89 18.50 -28.35
N LYS A 449 -5.32 18.44 -29.55
CA LYS A 449 -4.34 17.43 -29.92
C LYS A 449 -3.13 17.45 -28.99
N GLN A 450 -2.51 18.62 -28.79
CA GLN A 450 -1.33 18.76 -27.94
C GLN A 450 -1.61 18.36 -26.48
N ILE A 451 -2.77 18.75 -25.94
CA ILE A 451 -3.18 18.37 -24.57
C ILE A 451 -3.37 16.87 -24.47
N VAL A 452 -4.03 16.24 -25.44
CA VAL A 452 -4.30 14.80 -25.41
C VAL A 452 -3.04 13.99 -25.61
N ASP A 453 -2.11 14.41 -26.48
CA ASP A 453 -0.82 13.75 -26.67
C ASP A 453 -0.01 13.69 -25.35
N VAL A 454 0.06 14.80 -24.62
CA VAL A 454 0.70 14.82 -23.29
C VAL A 454 -0.09 13.95 -22.29
N ALA A 455 -1.41 14.02 -22.31
CA ALA A 455 -2.26 13.25 -21.39
C ALA A 455 -2.15 11.74 -21.57
N GLN A 456 -1.98 11.26 -22.81
CA GLN A 456 -1.75 9.84 -23.11
C GLN A 456 -0.46 9.32 -22.47
N GLY A 457 0.61 10.13 -22.46
CA GLY A 457 1.86 9.77 -21.78
C GLY A 457 1.74 9.73 -20.26
N LEU A 458 0.70 10.33 -19.69
CA LEU A 458 0.42 10.32 -18.24
C LEU A 458 -0.58 9.24 -17.83
N GLU A 459 -1.23 8.56 -18.79
CA GLU A 459 -2.26 7.55 -18.48
C GLU A 459 -1.69 6.39 -17.67
N GLY A 460 -2.41 5.99 -16.61
CA GLY A 460 -2.06 4.85 -15.77
C GLY A 460 -0.94 5.12 -14.76
N ILE A 461 -0.23 6.25 -14.84
CA ILE A 461 0.83 6.62 -13.90
C ILE A 461 0.20 6.98 -12.54
N VAL A 462 0.87 6.59 -11.46
CA VAL A 462 0.47 6.94 -10.10
C VAL A 462 0.67 8.45 -9.88
N ARG A 463 -0.42 9.14 -9.52
CA ARG A 463 -0.41 10.58 -9.24
C ARG A 463 -0.15 10.88 -7.76
N ASN A 464 -0.77 10.12 -6.89
CA ASN A 464 -0.69 10.28 -5.44
C ASN A 464 -0.99 8.97 -4.72
N SER A 465 -0.59 8.92 -3.47
CA SER A 465 -1.03 7.89 -2.52
C SER A 465 -2.00 8.48 -1.52
N SER A 466 -2.88 7.65 -0.98
CA SER A 466 -3.83 7.98 0.07
C SER A 466 -4.07 6.77 0.98
N ILE A 467 -4.74 7.00 2.09
CA ILE A 467 -5.17 5.92 2.98
C ILE A 467 -6.42 5.27 2.38
N HIS A 468 -6.48 3.94 2.34
CA HIS A 468 -7.69 3.21 1.95
C HIS A 468 -8.84 3.56 2.92
N ALA A 469 -10.04 3.72 2.37
CA ALA A 469 -11.19 4.20 3.16
C ALA A 469 -11.57 3.27 4.31
N ALA A 470 -11.30 1.97 4.19
CA ALA A 470 -11.79 0.95 5.12
C ALA A 470 -10.73 -0.04 5.60
N ALA A 471 -9.82 -0.47 4.71
CA ALA A 471 -9.00 -1.65 4.93
C ALA A 471 -7.88 -1.43 5.95
N VAL A 472 -7.81 -2.35 6.90
CA VAL A 472 -6.78 -2.48 7.93
C VAL A 472 -6.21 -3.89 7.85
N VAL A 473 -4.91 -4.02 7.99
CA VAL A 473 -4.22 -5.31 8.06
C VAL A 473 -3.80 -5.59 9.50
N ILE A 474 -3.97 -6.85 9.90
CA ILE A 474 -3.56 -7.38 11.20
C ILE A 474 -2.63 -8.56 10.96
N SER A 475 -1.49 -8.60 11.66
CA SER A 475 -0.46 -9.63 11.52
C SER A 475 -0.17 -10.35 12.84
N ASP A 476 0.37 -11.55 12.74
CA ASP A 476 0.87 -12.37 13.87
C ASP A 476 2.24 -11.90 14.41
N ARG A 477 2.90 -10.99 13.69
CA ARG A 477 4.23 -10.47 13.97
C ARG A 477 4.36 -9.02 13.48
N PRO A 478 5.48 -8.32 13.76
CA PRO A 478 5.70 -6.99 13.21
C PRO A 478 5.58 -6.98 11.68
N LEU A 479 4.76 -6.08 11.15
CA LEU A 479 4.52 -5.96 9.70
C LEU A 479 5.80 -5.67 8.92
N THR A 480 6.79 -5.02 9.54
CA THR A 480 8.11 -4.76 8.94
C THR A 480 8.97 -6.00 8.71
N ASP A 481 8.57 -7.17 9.22
CA ASP A 481 9.18 -8.46 8.88
C ASP A 481 8.58 -9.07 7.60
N ILE A 482 7.47 -8.50 7.10
CA ILE A 482 6.70 -9.02 5.97
C ILE A 482 6.73 -8.04 4.80
N MET A 483 6.47 -6.75 5.04
CA MET A 483 6.36 -5.72 4.02
C MET A 483 6.74 -4.34 4.53
N PRO A 484 7.14 -3.40 3.65
CA PRO A 484 7.48 -2.05 4.07
C PRO A 484 6.25 -1.24 4.48
N LEU A 485 6.43 -0.38 5.49
CA LEU A 485 5.45 0.55 6.01
C LEU A 485 5.85 1.99 5.71
N GLN A 486 4.85 2.87 5.66
CA GLN A 486 5.05 4.32 5.57
C GLN A 486 4.04 5.07 6.42
N ILE A 487 4.20 6.39 6.51
CA ILE A 487 3.17 7.27 7.05
C ILE A 487 2.40 7.92 5.90
N ALA A 488 1.11 8.17 6.14
CA ALA A 488 0.25 8.91 5.23
C ALA A 488 -0.50 10.00 6.00
N ASP A 489 -0.74 11.13 5.34
CA ASP A 489 -1.49 12.25 5.88
C ASP A 489 -2.97 11.85 6.03
N ALA A 490 -3.47 11.87 7.25
CA ALA A 490 -4.86 11.55 7.60
C ALA A 490 -5.73 12.81 7.77
N GLY A 491 -5.22 13.98 7.43
CA GLY A 491 -5.87 15.28 7.61
C GLY A 491 -5.39 16.01 8.86
N ALA A 492 -6.24 16.88 9.39
CA ALA A 492 -5.97 17.62 10.61
C ALA A 492 -6.87 17.12 11.75
N ASP A 493 -6.36 17.17 12.98
CA ASP A 493 -7.12 16.91 14.19
C ASP A 493 -8.03 18.11 14.57
N GLU A 494 -8.69 18.00 15.70
CA GLU A 494 -9.56 19.04 16.24
C GLU A 494 -8.83 20.36 16.56
N ASN A 495 -7.50 20.30 16.73
CA ASN A 495 -6.63 21.46 16.97
C ASN A 495 -6.03 22.03 15.69
N GLY A 496 -6.31 21.42 14.53
CA GLY A 496 -5.76 21.80 13.24
C GLY A 496 -4.34 21.27 12.97
N GLU A 497 -3.81 20.37 13.80
CA GLU A 497 -2.51 19.74 13.60
C GLU A 497 -2.62 18.55 12.64
N ARG A 498 -1.62 18.39 11.76
CA ARG A 498 -1.57 17.26 10.82
C ARG A 498 -1.42 15.93 11.55
N VAL A 499 -2.33 15.02 11.25
CA VAL A 499 -2.29 13.65 11.77
C VAL A 499 -1.70 12.74 10.70
N PHE A 500 -0.69 11.96 11.08
CA PHE A 500 -0.14 10.91 10.23
C PHE A 500 -0.53 9.54 10.77
N ARG A 501 -0.78 8.60 9.86
CA ARG A 501 -1.09 7.22 10.19
C ARG A 501 -0.11 6.28 9.52
N THR A 502 0.22 5.19 10.21
CA THR A 502 0.99 4.10 9.63
C THR A 502 0.14 3.38 8.60
N VAL A 503 0.68 3.26 7.39
CA VAL A 503 0.06 2.54 6.29
C VAL A 503 1.06 1.59 5.64
N THR A 504 0.56 0.56 4.97
CA THR A 504 1.38 -0.32 4.15
C THR A 504 1.96 0.45 2.95
N GLN A 505 3.12 0.03 2.43
CA GLN A 505 3.61 0.54 1.13
C GLN A 505 3.06 -0.27 -0.05
N PHE A 506 2.43 -1.42 0.23
CA PHE A 506 1.75 -2.22 -0.77
C PHE A 506 0.24 -1.98 -0.73
N SER A 507 -0.40 -1.95 -1.90
CA SER A 507 -1.85 -1.85 -2.03
C SER A 507 -2.53 -3.18 -1.66
N MET A 508 -3.87 -3.16 -1.55
CA MET A 508 -4.68 -4.26 -1.03
C MET A 508 -4.35 -5.64 -1.65
N LYS A 509 -4.30 -5.74 -2.97
CA LYS A 509 -4.08 -7.03 -3.65
C LYS A 509 -2.71 -7.67 -3.35
N PRO A 510 -1.56 -6.98 -3.40
CA PRO A 510 -0.29 -7.51 -2.92
C PRO A 510 -0.29 -7.89 -1.43
N VAL A 511 -0.98 -7.14 -0.57
CA VAL A 511 -1.11 -7.46 0.87
C VAL A 511 -1.82 -8.80 1.08
N GLU A 512 -2.92 -9.04 0.37
CA GLU A 512 -3.64 -10.32 0.37
C GLU A 512 -2.76 -11.47 -0.18
N GLN A 513 -1.98 -11.22 -1.23
CA GLN A 513 -1.08 -12.21 -1.82
C GLN A 513 0.07 -12.61 -0.88
N LEU A 514 0.50 -11.71 0.01
CA LEU A 514 1.43 -12.02 1.09
C LEU A 514 0.78 -12.84 2.22
N GLY A 515 -0.53 -13.04 2.15
CA GLY A 515 -1.29 -13.85 3.12
C GLY A 515 -1.69 -13.13 4.39
N LEU A 516 -1.61 -11.80 4.41
CA LEU A 516 -2.01 -11.00 5.55
C LEU A 516 -3.53 -10.89 5.65
N LEU A 517 -4.01 -10.86 6.87
CA LEU A 517 -5.42 -10.73 7.19
C LEU A 517 -5.89 -9.29 6.99
N LYS A 518 -6.72 -9.08 5.96
CA LYS A 518 -7.41 -7.82 5.71
C LYS A 518 -8.72 -7.77 6.48
N MET A 519 -9.01 -6.65 7.12
CA MET A 519 -10.27 -6.34 7.76
C MET A 519 -10.83 -5.02 7.21
N ASP A 520 -12.08 -5.01 6.78
CA ASP A 520 -12.72 -3.81 6.25
C ASP A 520 -13.61 -3.15 7.31
N PHE A 521 -13.13 -2.01 7.83
CA PHE A 521 -13.85 -1.14 8.76
C PHE A 521 -14.51 0.00 7.97
N LEU A 522 -15.68 -0.25 7.42
CA LEU A 522 -16.38 0.73 6.59
C LEU A 522 -17.11 1.76 7.46
N GLY A 523 -16.97 3.04 7.11
CA GLY A 523 -17.74 4.12 7.76
C GLY A 523 -19.04 4.36 6.98
N LEU A 524 -20.19 4.07 7.59
CA LEU A 524 -21.51 4.28 6.98
C LEU A 524 -22.25 5.41 7.69
N ARG A 525 -22.38 6.57 7.01
CA ARG A 525 -23.10 7.74 7.56
C ARG A 525 -24.55 7.45 7.92
N ASN A 526 -25.21 6.52 7.23
CA ASN A 526 -26.59 6.16 7.53
C ASN A 526 -26.75 5.62 8.96
N LEU A 527 -25.73 4.97 9.51
CA LEU A 527 -25.76 4.53 10.91
C LEU A 527 -25.79 5.72 11.87
N ASP A 528 -25.02 6.78 11.60
CA ASP A 528 -25.06 8.01 12.41
C ASP A 528 -26.44 8.70 12.32
N VAL A 529 -27.05 8.72 11.13
CA VAL A 529 -28.40 9.29 10.93
C VAL A 529 -29.46 8.50 11.70
N ILE A 530 -29.35 7.15 11.69
CA ILE A 530 -30.26 6.29 12.47
C ILE A 530 -30.09 6.53 13.95
N GLU A 531 -28.85 6.60 14.46
CA GLU A 531 -28.55 6.91 15.87
C GLU A 531 -29.15 8.26 16.28
N ASP A 532 -28.93 9.31 15.48
CA ASP A 532 -29.49 10.63 15.75
C ASP A 532 -31.03 10.61 15.77
N ALA A 533 -31.66 9.86 14.86
CA ALA A 533 -33.11 9.67 14.82
C ALA A 533 -33.63 8.97 16.08
N LEU A 534 -32.97 7.87 16.51
CA LEU A 534 -33.33 7.16 17.73
C LEU A 534 -33.21 8.03 18.98
N ASP A 535 -32.17 8.89 19.04
CA ASP A 535 -31.97 9.84 20.13
C ASP A 535 -33.05 10.94 20.14
N ILE A 536 -33.50 11.39 18.97
CA ILE A 536 -34.60 12.35 18.84
C ILE A 536 -35.91 11.70 19.33
N VAL A 537 -36.20 10.48 18.89
CA VAL A 537 -37.40 9.74 19.35
C VAL A 537 -37.36 9.52 20.86
N ALA A 538 -36.24 9.05 21.40
CA ALA A 538 -36.08 8.84 22.86
C ALA A 538 -36.33 10.13 23.66
N ARG A 539 -35.84 11.26 23.19
CA ARG A 539 -36.08 12.57 23.82
C ARG A 539 -37.55 13.01 23.74
N ALA A 540 -38.21 12.70 22.64
CA ALA A 540 -39.60 13.09 22.42
C ALA A 540 -40.62 12.18 23.15
N THR A 541 -40.36 10.86 23.23
CA THR A 541 -41.30 9.85 23.74
C THR A 541 -40.91 9.25 25.09
N GLY A 542 -39.65 9.45 25.52
CA GLY A 542 -39.08 8.80 26.70
C GLY A 542 -38.60 7.37 26.46
N GLU A 543 -38.82 6.80 25.28
CA GLU A 543 -38.44 5.44 24.91
C GLU A 543 -37.54 5.44 23.67
N ARG A 544 -36.42 4.69 23.72
CA ARG A 544 -35.53 4.48 22.58
C ARG A 544 -35.93 3.20 21.84
N PRO A 545 -36.38 3.26 20.60
CA PRO A 545 -36.73 2.06 19.82
C PRO A 545 -35.52 1.13 19.67
N ASN A 546 -35.76 -0.18 19.78
CA ASN A 546 -34.74 -1.18 19.52
C ASN A 546 -34.84 -1.65 18.06
N MET A 547 -33.84 -1.32 17.26
CA MET A 547 -33.80 -1.65 15.84
C MET A 547 -33.83 -3.16 15.56
N SER A 548 -33.32 -4.00 16.47
CA SER A 548 -33.29 -5.46 16.31
C SER A 548 -34.66 -6.13 16.49
N THR A 549 -35.63 -5.43 17.08
CA THR A 549 -36.98 -5.95 17.34
C THR A 549 -38.07 -5.30 16.49
N LEU A 550 -37.68 -4.42 15.56
CA LEU A 550 -38.65 -3.80 14.64
C LEU A 550 -39.24 -4.85 13.69
N PRO A 551 -40.58 -4.87 13.51
CA PRO A 551 -41.22 -5.75 12.54
C PRO A 551 -40.83 -5.30 11.12
N LEU A 552 -40.28 -6.25 10.34
CA LEU A 552 -39.85 -5.98 8.94
C LEU A 552 -41.01 -6.08 7.93
N ASP A 553 -42.22 -6.42 8.40
CA ASP A 553 -43.43 -6.63 7.61
C ASP A 553 -44.58 -5.67 8.01
N HIS A 554 -44.27 -4.49 8.59
CA HIS A 554 -45.23 -3.51 9.05
C HIS A 554 -45.92 -2.82 7.87
N PRO A 555 -47.22 -3.15 7.53
CA PRO A 555 -47.87 -2.67 6.33
C PRO A 555 -47.94 -1.14 6.22
N PRO A 556 -48.24 -0.37 7.31
CA PRO A 556 -48.32 1.09 7.20
C PRO A 556 -46.99 1.74 6.80
N THR A 557 -45.84 1.12 7.15
CA THR A 557 -44.53 1.61 6.73
C THR A 557 -44.33 1.44 5.23
N TYR A 558 -44.73 0.28 4.70
CA TYR A 558 -44.61 0.02 3.26
C TYR A 558 -45.61 0.86 2.42
N GLU A 559 -46.82 1.10 2.94
CA GLU A 559 -47.77 2.02 2.33
C GLU A 559 -47.24 3.45 2.27
N MET A 560 -46.53 3.90 3.30
CA MET A 560 -45.90 5.22 3.33
C MET A 560 -44.73 5.32 2.33
N LEU A 561 -44.00 4.22 2.06
CA LEU A 561 -42.84 4.18 1.17
C LEU A 561 -43.21 4.00 -0.31
N ALA A 562 -44.43 3.53 -0.61
CA ALA A 562 -44.98 3.35 -1.97
C ALA A 562 -45.51 4.66 -2.53
#